data_12c4f68e64bae23835bf9f82a31f8bad
#
_entry.id   12c4f68e64bae23835bf9f82a31f8bad
#
_cell.length_a   1.000
_cell.length_b   1.000
_cell.length_c   1.000
_cell.angle_alpha   90.00
_cell.angle_beta   90.00
_cell.angle_gamma   90.00
#
_symmetry.space_group_name_H-M   'P 1'
#
loop_
_entity.id
_entity.type
_entity.pdbx_description
1 polymer ?
#
loop_
_entity_poly.entity_id
_entity_poly.type
_entity_poly.pdbx_seq_one_letter_code
_entity_poly.pdbx_strand_id
1 'polypeptide(L)'
;MKVAIRFFRACSLLLLALVALTAKAQKEDMFNPVNTSVTSQTIAPDARAAGMGDVGAATDPDVVSQYWNPAKYPFTISRAGVALNYTPWLRQLVNDMDLAYLVGYYRIGDYSAVSGSLRYFSLGEVITGSSIDAASNDMTINPYEMSLDVAYSLMLNEKFSISAGVRWIYSDLTYDYTEDTSPGSAFAADISCYYQNYLNLGARECQLGLGLNVSNIGSKITFGGDEHSEFIPTNLRLGASLMIPVDEYNRFTIAADANKLLVPTYPRQNEEETSQEYQDRLEKEYFDVSSIGGIFKSFSDAPNGFSEEMKEIQWSVGAEYVYHDQFSLRAGYHHESETKGNRKYFTVGAGFRMSVFSLDAGYVIATAKSNPLDQTLRFTLTFDMDGIKDLFKRR
;
A
#
# COMPACT_ATOMS: atom_id res chain seq x y z
N MET A 1 -23.56 -9.38 -42.58
CA MET A 1 -24.80 -9.05 -41.82
C MET A 1 -25.22 -10.17 -40.81
N LYS A 2 -25.33 -11.45 -41.18
CA LYS A 2 -25.75 -12.53 -40.24
C LYS A 2 -24.79 -12.80 -39.08
N VAL A 3 -23.48 -12.56 -39.22
CA VAL A 3 -22.48 -12.77 -38.16
C VAL A 3 -22.55 -11.63 -37.12
N ALA A 4 -22.71 -10.38 -37.56
CA ALA A 4 -22.86 -9.25 -36.67
C ALA A 4 -24.12 -9.33 -35.78
N ILE A 5 -25.23 -9.85 -36.34
CA ILE A 5 -26.48 -10.03 -35.60
C ILE A 5 -26.33 -11.16 -34.53
N ARG A 6 -25.56 -12.21 -34.83
CA ARG A 6 -25.28 -13.28 -33.85
C ARG A 6 -24.38 -12.79 -32.74
N PHE A 7 -23.37 -11.98 -33.03
CA PHE A 7 -22.50 -11.36 -32.03
C PHE A 7 -23.27 -10.40 -31.11
N PHE A 8 -24.13 -9.56 -31.69
CA PHE A 8 -24.98 -8.65 -30.90
C PHE A 8 -25.97 -9.38 -29.98
N ARG A 9 -26.56 -10.50 -30.45
CA ARG A 9 -27.43 -11.35 -29.63
C ARG A 9 -26.66 -12.08 -28.51
N ALA A 10 -25.43 -12.52 -28.75
CA ALA A 10 -24.61 -13.14 -27.73
C ALA A 10 -24.20 -12.11 -26.64
N CYS A 11 -23.82 -10.89 -27.05
CA CYS A 11 -23.51 -9.81 -26.11
C CYS A 11 -24.74 -9.36 -25.29
N SER A 12 -25.93 -9.28 -25.90
CA SER A 12 -27.14 -8.91 -25.15
C SER A 12 -27.62 -10.03 -24.22
N LEU A 13 -27.43 -11.29 -24.55
CA LEU A 13 -27.69 -12.41 -23.64
C LEU A 13 -26.69 -12.45 -22.48
N LEU A 14 -25.41 -12.13 -22.73
CA LEU A 14 -24.40 -12.00 -21.67
C LEU A 14 -24.72 -10.83 -20.73
N LEU A 15 -25.15 -9.70 -21.27
CA LEU A 15 -25.59 -8.52 -20.48
C LEU A 15 -26.85 -8.86 -19.64
N LEU A 16 -27.83 -9.55 -20.22
CA LEU A 16 -29.03 -10.00 -19.49
C LEU A 16 -28.70 -11.04 -18.41
N ALA A 17 -27.76 -11.94 -18.65
CA ALA A 17 -27.27 -12.88 -17.64
C ALA A 17 -26.52 -12.18 -16.51
N LEU A 18 -25.72 -11.14 -16.81
CA LEU A 18 -25.07 -10.29 -15.80
C LEU A 18 -26.10 -9.51 -14.96
N VAL A 19 -27.17 -8.99 -15.57
CA VAL A 19 -28.24 -8.28 -14.85
C VAL A 19 -29.07 -9.24 -14.00
N ALA A 20 -29.31 -10.47 -14.45
CA ALA A 20 -30.06 -11.47 -13.69
C ALA A 20 -29.27 -12.01 -12.46
N LEU A 21 -27.93 -11.91 -12.46
CA LEU A 21 -27.08 -12.27 -11.33
C LEU A 21 -27.13 -11.22 -10.20
N THR A 22 -27.60 -9.99 -10.48
CA THR A 22 -27.71 -8.92 -9.49
C THR A 22 -29.05 -8.90 -8.73
N ALA A 23 -30.01 -9.75 -9.08
CA ALA A 23 -31.32 -9.83 -8.43
C ALA A 23 -31.36 -10.84 -7.27
N LYS A 24 -30.28 -10.96 -6.48
CA LYS A 24 -30.36 -11.56 -5.13
C LYS A 24 -30.71 -10.46 -4.15
N ALA A 25 -31.65 -10.80 -3.23
CA ALA A 25 -32.13 -9.92 -2.17
C ALA A 25 -30.99 -9.04 -1.64
N GLN A 26 -31.14 -7.73 -1.71
CA GLN A 26 -30.26 -6.76 -1.08
C GLN A 26 -30.32 -7.01 0.44
N LYS A 27 -29.39 -7.86 0.93
CA LYS A 27 -28.96 -7.72 2.32
C LYS A 27 -28.34 -6.34 2.41
N GLU A 28 -28.76 -5.55 3.37
CA GLU A 28 -28.17 -4.23 3.61
C GLU A 28 -26.65 -4.35 3.67
N ASP A 29 -25.97 -3.60 2.79
CA ASP A 29 -24.53 -3.53 2.76
C ASP A 29 -24.03 -2.80 4.02
N MET A 30 -23.81 -3.55 5.10
CA MET A 30 -23.32 -2.99 6.36
C MET A 30 -21.81 -2.71 6.27
N PHE A 31 -21.37 -1.64 6.90
CA PHE A 31 -19.97 -1.28 7.04
C PHE A 31 -19.23 -2.38 7.82
N ASN A 32 -18.21 -2.99 7.22
CA ASN A 32 -17.42 -4.08 7.77
C ASN A 32 -16.00 -4.05 7.20
N PRO A 33 -15.16 -3.10 7.60
CA PRO A 33 -13.76 -3.03 7.17
C PRO A 33 -12.96 -4.21 7.71
N VAL A 34 -11.89 -4.58 7.01
CA VAL A 34 -10.89 -5.51 7.51
C VAL A 34 -10.02 -4.76 8.53
N ASN A 35 -10.09 -5.16 9.78
CA ASN A 35 -9.37 -4.52 10.87
C ASN A 35 -7.97 -5.13 11.04
N THR A 36 -6.98 -4.28 11.26
CA THR A 36 -5.61 -4.68 11.54
C THR A 36 -5.00 -3.72 12.55
N SER A 37 -4.06 -4.21 13.32
CA SER A 37 -3.18 -3.35 14.10
C SER A 37 -2.11 -2.71 13.21
N VAL A 38 -1.36 -1.76 13.72
CA VAL A 38 -0.22 -1.08 13.06
C VAL A 38 -0.60 -0.58 11.65
N THR A 39 -1.70 0.13 11.57
CA THR A 39 -2.30 0.59 10.31
C THR A 39 -1.38 1.53 9.51
N SER A 40 -0.37 2.15 10.14
CA SER A 40 0.63 2.96 9.44
C SER A 40 1.34 2.20 8.33
N GLN A 41 1.46 0.87 8.44
CA GLN A 41 2.09 0.03 7.41
C GLN A 41 1.30 0.02 6.09
N THR A 42 0.02 0.39 6.09
CA THR A 42 -0.81 0.49 4.89
C THR A 42 -0.70 1.85 4.18
N ILE A 43 -0.09 2.85 4.82
CA ILE A 43 0.04 4.20 4.27
C ILE A 43 1.17 4.22 3.24
N ALA A 44 0.87 4.57 1.99
CA ALA A 44 1.86 4.76 0.95
C ALA A 44 2.80 5.93 1.29
N PRO A 45 4.13 5.73 1.30
CA PRO A 45 5.03 6.74 1.84
C PRO A 45 5.50 7.79 0.83
N ASP A 46 5.50 7.48 -0.48
CA ASP A 46 6.17 8.28 -1.49
C ASP A 46 5.23 9.12 -2.35
N ALA A 47 5.76 10.23 -2.86
CA ALA A 47 5.01 11.20 -3.64
C ALA A 47 4.78 10.77 -5.09
N ARG A 48 5.68 9.95 -5.68
CA ARG A 48 5.50 9.48 -7.06
C ARG A 48 4.25 8.60 -7.18
N ALA A 49 4.16 7.54 -6.38
CA ALA A 49 3.01 6.67 -6.37
C ALA A 49 1.75 7.39 -5.87
N ALA A 50 1.90 8.28 -4.88
CA ALA A 50 0.80 9.13 -4.42
C ALA A 50 0.17 9.95 -5.55
N GLY A 51 0.98 10.52 -6.44
CA GLY A 51 0.48 11.24 -7.62
C GLY A 51 -0.21 10.34 -8.64
N MET A 52 -0.06 9.02 -8.55
CA MET A 52 -0.60 8.02 -9.46
C MET A 52 -1.71 7.14 -8.82
N GLY A 53 -2.41 7.63 -7.79
CA GLY A 53 -3.45 6.87 -7.11
C GLY A 53 -2.94 5.74 -6.22
N ASP A 54 -1.74 5.85 -5.68
CA ASP A 54 -1.06 4.83 -4.90
C ASP A 54 -0.79 3.53 -5.71
N VAL A 55 -0.28 3.69 -6.94
CA VAL A 55 0.18 2.61 -7.83
C VAL A 55 1.69 2.49 -7.81
N GLY A 56 2.23 1.32 -7.52
CA GLY A 56 3.67 1.16 -7.39
C GLY A 56 4.23 -0.25 -7.62
N ALA A 57 3.39 -1.28 -7.65
CA ALA A 57 3.85 -2.68 -7.69
C ALA A 57 4.62 -3.03 -8.97
N ALA A 58 4.25 -2.43 -10.10
CA ALA A 58 4.82 -2.74 -11.41
C ALA A 58 5.36 -1.52 -12.17
N THR A 59 5.29 -0.32 -11.59
CA THR A 59 5.89 0.89 -12.18
C THR A 59 7.41 0.73 -12.37
N ASP A 60 8.01 1.56 -13.21
CA ASP A 60 9.45 1.58 -13.42
C ASP A 60 10.22 1.55 -12.09
N PRO A 61 11.32 0.78 -12.01
CA PRO A 61 12.17 0.69 -10.84
C PRO A 61 12.68 2.07 -10.40
N ASP A 62 12.57 2.36 -9.11
CA ASP A 62 13.03 3.60 -8.49
C ASP A 62 13.57 3.36 -7.07
N VAL A 63 14.05 4.41 -6.41
CA VAL A 63 14.64 4.31 -5.06
C VAL A 63 13.60 3.91 -4.01
N VAL A 64 12.32 4.26 -4.19
CA VAL A 64 11.24 3.98 -3.23
C VAL A 64 10.54 2.64 -3.47
N SER A 65 11.08 1.81 -4.34
CA SER A 65 10.53 0.49 -4.67
C SER A 65 10.44 -0.48 -3.49
N GLN A 66 11.14 -0.23 -2.38
CA GLN A 66 11.12 -1.06 -1.15
C GLN A 66 9.70 -1.31 -0.61
N TYR A 67 8.88 -0.27 -0.53
CA TYR A 67 7.51 -0.38 -0.05
C TYR A 67 6.59 -1.12 -1.03
N TRP A 68 6.82 -0.92 -2.33
CA TRP A 68 5.92 -1.39 -3.38
C TRP A 68 6.26 -2.79 -3.87
N ASN A 69 7.53 -3.01 -4.23
CA ASN A 69 8.04 -4.26 -4.77
C ASN A 69 9.57 -4.22 -4.84
N PRO A 70 10.29 -4.72 -3.84
CA PRO A 70 11.75 -4.72 -3.84
C PRO A 70 12.39 -5.50 -5.00
N ALA A 71 11.67 -6.46 -5.61
CA ALA A 71 12.18 -7.21 -6.77
C ALA A 71 12.48 -6.33 -7.99
N LYS A 72 12.07 -5.06 -8.00
CA LYS A 72 12.39 -4.08 -9.05
C LYS A 72 13.86 -3.62 -9.01
N TYR A 73 14.54 -3.65 -7.86
CA TYR A 73 15.87 -3.06 -7.71
C TYR A 73 16.96 -3.61 -8.64
N PRO A 74 17.01 -4.90 -9.00
CA PRO A 74 17.99 -5.37 -9.99
C PRO A 74 17.87 -4.70 -11.37
N PHE A 75 16.71 -4.13 -11.70
CA PHE A 75 16.45 -3.42 -12.96
C PHE A 75 16.70 -1.90 -12.89
N THR A 76 17.09 -1.36 -11.74
CA THR A 76 17.43 0.07 -11.64
C THR A 76 18.66 0.40 -12.48
N ILE A 77 18.68 1.60 -13.06
CA ILE A 77 19.83 2.08 -13.85
C ILE A 77 20.99 2.40 -12.92
N SER A 78 20.75 3.18 -11.88
CA SER A 78 21.77 3.57 -10.92
C SER A 78 22.15 2.43 -9.99
N ARG A 79 23.41 2.41 -9.60
CA ARG A 79 23.95 1.37 -8.72
C ARG A 79 23.48 1.50 -7.28
N ALA A 80 23.20 2.72 -6.84
CA ALA A 80 22.69 3.00 -5.49
C ALA A 80 21.87 4.28 -5.47
N GLY A 81 20.94 4.36 -4.56
CA GLY A 81 20.12 5.54 -4.30
C GLY A 81 19.58 5.57 -2.88
N VAL A 82 19.26 6.77 -2.41
CA VAL A 82 18.63 7.02 -1.12
C VAL A 82 17.50 8.02 -1.33
N ALA A 83 16.36 7.80 -0.67
CA ALA A 83 15.25 8.74 -0.68
C ALA A 83 14.71 9.01 0.71
N LEU A 84 14.32 10.26 0.95
CA LEU A 84 13.60 10.71 2.13
C LEU A 84 12.20 11.12 1.70
N ASN A 85 11.20 10.56 2.35
CA ASN A 85 9.79 10.83 2.13
C ASN A 85 9.19 11.43 3.38
N TYR A 86 8.34 12.43 3.20
CA TYR A 86 7.63 13.09 4.28
C TYR A 86 6.17 13.33 3.90
N THR A 87 5.28 12.91 4.78
CA THR A 87 3.83 13.03 4.59
C THR A 87 3.22 13.58 5.88
N PRO A 88 2.80 14.85 5.91
CA PRO A 88 1.89 15.34 6.94
C PRO A 88 0.57 14.59 6.81
N TRP A 89 0.20 13.85 7.86
CA TRP A 89 -0.96 12.94 7.80
C TRP A 89 -2.18 13.56 8.47
N LEU A 90 -3.37 13.40 7.88
CA LEU A 90 -4.67 13.84 8.42
C LEU A 90 -4.70 15.30 8.91
N ARG A 91 -3.98 16.22 8.26
CA ARG A 91 -3.83 17.62 8.69
C ARG A 91 -5.14 18.38 8.89
N GLN A 92 -6.24 17.92 8.30
CA GLN A 92 -7.55 18.51 8.50
C GLN A 92 -8.19 18.11 9.83
N LEU A 93 -7.77 17.01 10.43
CA LEU A 93 -8.29 16.53 11.72
C LEU A 93 -7.33 16.81 12.86
N VAL A 94 -6.01 16.56 12.63
CA VAL A 94 -4.97 16.64 13.65
C VAL A 94 -3.71 17.24 13.00
N ASN A 95 -3.07 18.19 13.68
CA ASN A 95 -2.00 18.99 13.08
C ASN A 95 -0.59 18.41 13.26
N ASP A 96 -0.41 17.35 14.03
CA ASP A 96 0.86 16.82 14.51
C ASP A 96 1.08 15.34 14.20
N MET A 97 0.25 14.76 13.31
CA MET A 97 0.49 13.40 12.78
C MET A 97 1.37 13.49 11.54
N ASP A 98 2.48 12.77 11.56
CA ASP A 98 3.48 12.81 10.50
C ASP A 98 4.05 11.43 10.18
N LEU A 99 4.23 11.14 8.88
CA LEU A 99 4.94 9.96 8.40
C LEU A 99 6.26 10.38 7.77
N ALA A 100 7.37 9.87 8.30
CA ALA A 100 8.68 9.94 7.71
C ALA A 100 9.12 8.56 7.23
N TYR A 101 9.71 8.49 6.04
CA TYR A 101 10.17 7.23 5.45
C TYR A 101 11.50 7.43 4.75
N LEU A 102 12.55 6.81 5.28
CA LEU A 102 13.89 6.78 4.70
C LEU A 102 14.10 5.42 4.04
N VAL A 103 14.57 5.43 2.80
CA VAL A 103 14.78 4.20 2.03
C VAL A 103 16.05 4.30 1.20
N GLY A 104 16.71 3.19 1.01
CA GLY A 104 17.88 3.10 0.15
C GLY A 104 18.11 1.70 -0.39
N TYR A 105 18.87 1.64 -1.48
CA TYR A 105 19.29 0.39 -2.09
C TYR A 105 20.72 0.45 -2.61
N TYR A 106 21.31 -0.72 -2.77
CA TYR A 106 22.61 -0.90 -3.42
C TYR A 106 22.61 -2.18 -4.28
N ARG A 107 22.93 -2.05 -5.57
CA ARG A 107 23.09 -3.19 -6.49
C ARG A 107 24.45 -3.85 -6.28
N ILE A 108 24.42 -5.16 -6.06
CA ILE A 108 25.60 -6.01 -5.94
C ILE A 108 25.82 -6.69 -7.29
N GLY A 109 26.72 -6.10 -8.10
CA GLY A 109 26.89 -6.54 -9.49
C GLY A 109 25.68 -6.21 -10.36
N ASP A 110 25.42 -7.08 -11.37
CA ASP A 110 24.39 -6.85 -12.38
C ASP A 110 23.05 -7.56 -12.06
N TYR A 111 23.07 -8.54 -11.17
CA TYR A 111 21.92 -9.44 -10.97
C TYR A 111 21.27 -9.35 -9.60
N SER A 112 21.86 -8.66 -8.65
CA SER A 112 21.31 -8.61 -7.30
C SER A 112 21.37 -7.22 -6.68
N ALA A 113 20.51 -7.01 -5.69
CA ALA A 113 20.48 -5.79 -4.90
C ALA A 113 20.14 -6.10 -3.45
N VAL A 114 20.68 -5.28 -2.53
CA VAL A 114 20.20 -5.17 -1.15
C VAL A 114 19.51 -3.82 -0.99
N SER A 115 18.49 -3.79 -0.18
CA SER A 115 17.73 -2.57 0.09
C SER A 115 17.21 -2.59 1.52
N GLY A 116 16.85 -1.42 2.03
CA GLY A 116 16.26 -1.32 3.35
C GLY A 116 15.57 0.00 3.56
N SER A 117 14.70 0.05 4.54
CA SER A 117 13.99 1.27 4.89
C SER A 117 13.75 1.39 6.39
N LEU A 118 13.58 2.63 6.81
CA LEU A 118 13.13 3.01 8.14
C LEU A 118 11.87 3.86 7.99
N ARG A 119 10.79 3.42 8.61
CA ARG A 119 9.53 4.15 8.71
C ARG A 119 9.34 4.62 10.14
N TYR A 120 8.91 5.85 10.30
CA TYR A 120 8.49 6.43 11.57
C TYR A 120 7.16 7.16 11.37
N PHE A 121 6.17 6.82 12.16
CA PHE A 121 4.84 7.41 12.13
C PHE A 121 4.48 7.94 13.50
N SER A 122 4.42 9.26 13.63
CA SER A 122 3.93 9.95 14.81
C SER A 122 2.41 10.06 14.75
N LEU A 123 1.72 9.66 15.82
CA LEU A 123 0.27 9.83 15.96
C LEU A 123 -0.08 11.18 16.61
N GLY A 124 0.92 12.03 16.85
CA GLY A 124 0.71 13.32 17.48
C GLY A 124 0.72 13.28 19.01
N GLU A 125 0.39 14.39 19.60
CA GLU A 125 0.34 14.57 21.05
C GLU A 125 -1.06 14.25 21.58
N VAL A 126 -1.16 13.31 22.51
CA VAL A 126 -2.43 12.94 23.16
C VAL A 126 -2.36 13.35 24.62
N ILE A 127 -3.31 14.19 25.03
CA ILE A 127 -3.46 14.60 26.43
C ILE A 127 -4.43 13.65 27.12
N THR A 128 -3.93 12.89 28.08
CA THR A 128 -4.74 11.99 28.90
C THR A 128 -5.00 12.65 30.25
N GLY A 129 -6.26 12.86 30.61
CA GLY A 129 -6.65 13.45 31.89
C GLY A 129 -8.12 13.20 32.18
N SER A 130 -8.48 13.08 33.45
CA SER A 130 -9.87 12.99 33.85
C SER A 130 -10.43 14.39 33.99
N SER A 131 -11.32 14.78 33.11
CA SER A 131 -12.00 16.11 33.08
C SER A 131 -12.94 16.39 34.29
N ILE A 132 -12.97 15.49 35.27
CA ILE A 132 -13.91 15.60 36.40
C ILE A 132 -13.30 16.30 37.63
N ASP A 133 -11.98 16.26 37.78
CA ASP A 133 -11.27 16.91 38.88
C ASP A 133 -10.19 17.85 38.37
N ALA A 134 -10.34 19.13 38.64
CA ALA A 134 -9.37 20.19 38.28
C ALA A 134 -7.97 20.04 38.95
N ALA A 135 -7.69 18.91 39.57
CA ALA A 135 -6.43 18.53 40.22
C ALA A 135 -5.75 17.32 39.57
N SER A 136 -6.29 16.74 38.50
CA SER A 136 -5.65 15.66 37.79
C SER A 136 -4.48 16.22 36.99
N ASN A 137 -3.29 15.67 37.19
CA ASN A 137 -2.16 15.95 36.31
C ASN A 137 -2.49 15.44 34.91
N ASP A 138 -2.79 16.36 33.98
CA ASP A 138 -2.86 16.03 32.57
C ASP A 138 -1.50 15.46 32.16
N MET A 139 -1.48 14.22 31.67
CA MET A 139 -0.27 13.60 31.16
C MET A 139 -0.31 13.67 29.66
N THR A 140 0.77 14.16 29.08
CA THR A 140 0.95 14.19 27.64
C THR A 140 1.75 12.99 27.20
N ILE A 141 1.23 12.24 26.25
CA ILE A 141 1.88 11.10 25.61
C ILE A 141 2.07 11.36 24.11
N ASN A 142 3.09 10.77 23.52
CA ASN A 142 3.41 10.89 22.11
C ASN A 142 3.47 9.48 21.48
N PRO A 143 2.31 8.88 21.17
CA PRO A 143 2.28 7.54 20.58
C PRO A 143 2.91 7.54 19.18
N TYR A 144 3.63 6.46 18.86
CA TYR A 144 4.27 6.30 17.55
C TYR A 144 4.38 4.85 17.12
N GLU A 145 4.50 4.67 15.82
CA GLU A 145 4.83 3.38 15.21
C GLU A 145 6.10 3.50 14.39
N MET A 146 6.93 2.48 14.43
CA MET A 146 8.19 2.41 13.70
C MET A 146 8.35 1.05 13.04
N SER A 147 8.96 1.02 11.85
CA SER A 147 9.41 -0.24 11.27
C SER A 147 10.77 -0.08 10.59
N LEU A 148 11.54 -1.16 10.67
CA LEU A 148 12.81 -1.33 9.98
C LEU A 148 12.70 -2.57 9.11
N ASP A 149 13.01 -2.45 7.83
CA ASP A 149 13.04 -3.59 6.92
C ASP A 149 14.31 -3.65 6.07
N VAL A 150 14.67 -4.86 5.70
CA VAL A 150 15.80 -5.15 4.80
C VAL A 150 15.34 -6.21 3.80
N ALA A 151 15.69 -6.05 2.53
CA ALA A 151 15.38 -7.02 1.48
C ALA A 151 16.60 -7.33 0.62
N TYR A 152 16.62 -8.56 0.10
CA TYR A 152 17.55 -9.01 -0.93
C TYR A 152 16.76 -9.37 -2.18
N SER A 153 17.20 -8.83 -3.32
CA SER A 153 16.57 -9.02 -4.62
C SER A 153 17.53 -9.66 -5.58
N LEU A 154 17.04 -10.64 -6.35
CA LEU A 154 17.83 -11.42 -7.29
C LEU A 154 17.14 -11.50 -8.65
N MET A 155 17.82 -11.10 -9.70
CA MET A 155 17.42 -11.29 -11.09
C MET A 155 17.72 -12.75 -11.50
N LEU A 156 16.68 -13.51 -11.83
CA LEU A 156 16.80 -14.91 -12.25
C LEU A 156 17.10 -15.02 -13.76
N ASN A 157 16.62 -14.05 -14.52
CA ASN A 157 16.96 -13.87 -15.94
C ASN A 157 16.74 -12.39 -16.32
N GLU A 158 17.05 -12.02 -17.56
CA GLU A 158 16.97 -10.63 -18.06
C GLU A 158 15.58 -9.97 -17.93
N LYS A 159 14.54 -10.73 -17.65
CA LYS A 159 13.15 -10.25 -17.60
C LYS A 159 12.46 -10.47 -16.25
N PHE A 160 13.03 -11.28 -15.38
CA PHE A 160 12.36 -11.71 -14.16
C PHE A 160 13.28 -11.71 -12.94
N SER A 161 12.80 -11.13 -11.86
CA SER A 161 13.46 -11.07 -10.57
C SER A 161 12.51 -11.44 -9.42
N ILE A 162 13.10 -11.85 -8.32
CA ILE A 162 12.45 -12.16 -7.06
C ILE A 162 13.11 -11.37 -5.93
N SER A 163 12.37 -11.17 -4.84
CA SER A 163 12.94 -10.61 -3.61
C SER A 163 12.33 -11.26 -2.39
N ALA A 164 13.14 -11.34 -1.33
CA ALA A 164 12.71 -11.70 0.01
C ALA A 164 13.24 -10.66 0.99
N GLY A 165 12.42 -10.27 1.95
CA GLY A 165 12.75 -9.29 2.97
C GLY A 165 12.27 -9.72 4.35
N VAL A 166 12.84 -9.09 5.37
CA VAL A 166 12.42 -9.21 6.76
C VAL A 166 12.15 -7.83 7.31
N ARG A 167 11.15 -7.73 8.17
CA ARG A 167 10.69 -6.49 8.78
C ARG A 167 10.49 -6.66 10.27
N TRP A 168 10.98 -5.71 11.03
CA TRP A 168 10.64 -5.54 12.43
C TRP A 168 9.69 -4.34 12.57
N ILE A 169 8.62 -4.52 13.33
CA ILE A 169 7.59 -3.53 13.59
C ILE A 169 7.55 -3.29 15.09
N TYR A 170 7.50 -2.03 15.50
CA TYR A 170 7.35 -1.60 16.88
C TYR A 170 6.26 -0.53 16.93
N SER A 171 5.35 -0.69 17.90
CA SER A 171 4.22 0.23 18.10
C SER A 171 4.10 0.56 19.58
N ASP A 172 4.24 1.83 19.89
CA ASP A 172 4.06 2.37 21.24
C ASP A 172 2.81 3.25 21.26
N LEU A 173 1.71 2.63 21.66
CA LEU A 173 0.40 3.27 21.78
C LEU A 173 -0.02 3.39 23.26
N THR A 174 0.91 3.29 24.18
CA THR A 174 0.62 3.26 25.62
C THR A 174 -0.04 4.55 26.06
N TYR A 175 -1.26 4.42 26.58
CA TYR A 175 -2.08 5.53 27.10
C TYR A 175 -1.88 5.75 28.60
N ASP A 176 -1.37 4.75 29.30
CA ASP A 176 -1.17 4.77 30.73
C ASP A 176 0.11 4.01 31.06
N TYR A 177 1.00 4.64 31.82
CA TYR A 177 2.23 4.00 32.32
C TYR A 177 1.92 3.16 33.58
N THR A 178 0.85 2.39 33.53
CA THR A 178 0.63 1.34 34.55
C THR A 178 1.55 0.17 34.29
N GLU A 179 1.83 -0.64 35.31
CA GLU A 179 2.76 -1.79 35.19
C GLU A 179 2.30 -2.84 34.15
N ASP A 180 1.03 -2.79 33.73
CA ASP A 180 0.40 -3.75 32.82
C ASP A 180 0.41 -3.32 31.34
N THR A 181 0.77 -2.08 31.00
CA THR A 181 0.80 -1.60 29.61
C THR A 181 2.22 -1.61 29.06
N SER A 182 2.44 -2.25 27.92
CA SER A 182 3.74 -2.24 27.23
C SER A 182 3.57 -2.14 25.71
N PRO A 183 4.55 -1.52 25.02
CA PRO A 183 4.54 -1.45 23.56
C PRO A 183 4.50 -2.82 22.89
N GLY A 184 3.86 -2.87 21.72
CA GLY A 184 3.80 -4.06 20.89
C GLY A 184 4.99 -4.19 19.95
N SER A 185 5.38 -5.40 19.62
CA SER A 185 6.42 -5.70 18.63
C SER A 185 6.05 -6.92 17.79
N ALA A 186 6.33 -6.86 16.48
CA ALA A 186 6.08 -7.95 15.56
C ALA A 186 7.24 -8.10 14.56
N PHE A 187 7.41 -9.34 14.06
CA PHE A 187 8.30 -9.64 12.96
C PHE A 187 7.52 -10.13 11.77
N ALA A 188 7.91 -9.69 10.58
CA ALA A 188 7.27 -10.06 9.33
C ALA A 188 8.30 -10.34 8.24
N ALA A 189 7.87 -11.06 7.21
CA ALA A 189 8.60 -11.29 5.97
C ALA A 189 7.82 -10.73 4.79
N ASP A 190 8.54 -10.28 3.78
CA ASP A 190 7.99 -9.85 2.49
C ASP A 190 8.53 -10.74 1.38
N ILE A 191 7.68 -11.09 0.41
CA ILE A 191 8.07 -11.85 -0.77
C ILE A 191 7.52 -11.13 -1.99
N SER A 192 8.37 -10.91 -2.99
CA SER A 192 7.94 -10.24 -4.20
C SER A 192 8.58 -10.81 -5.46
N CYS A 193 7.92 -10.54 -6.59
CA CYS A 193 8.50 -10.79 -7.90
C CYS A 193 8.14 -9.66 -8.86
N TYR A 194 9.00 -9.48 -9.85
CA TYR A 194 8.84 -8.48 -10.89
C TYR A 194 9.25 -9.06 -12.24
N TYR A 195 8.41 -8.79 -13.24
CA TYR A 195 8.65 -9.16 -14.63
C TYR A 195 8.65 -7.91 -15.49
N GLN A 196 9.67 -7.75 -16.33
CA GLN A 196 9.81 -6.67 -17.30
C GLN A 196 10.07 -7.24 -18.69
N ASN A 197 9.34 -6.75 -19.69
CA ASN A 197 9.55 -7.15 -21.08
C ASN A 197 9.25 -5.99 -22.02
N TYR A 198 9.83 -6.04 -23.20
CA TYR A 198 9.58 -5.08 -24.27
C TYR A 198 8.67 -5.69 -25.31
N LEU A 199 7.64 -4.94 -25.70
CA LEU A 199 6.59 -5.33 -26.64
C LEU A 199 6.53 -4.31 -27.77
N ASN A 200 6.48 -4.78 -29.01
CA ASN A 200 6.28 -3.90 -30.16
C ASN A 200 4.79 -3.62 -30.37
N LEU A 201 4.35 -2.41 -30.10
CA LEU A 201 3.00 -1.91 -30.40
C LEU A 201 3.06 -0.99 -31.62
N GLY A 202 2.87 -1.57 -32.78
CA GLY A 202 3.09 -0.89 -34.06
C GLY A 202 4.58 -0.60 -34.29
N ALA A 203 4.94 0.68 -34.47
CA ALA A 203 6.32 1.13 -34.65
C ALA A 203 7.06 1.46 -33.34
N ARG A 204 6.42 1.28 -32.19
CA ARG A 204 6.98 1.65 -30.88
C ARG A 204 7.32 0.41 -30.05
N GLU A 205 8.47 0.42 -29.43
CA GLU A 205 8.87 -0.57 -28.44
C GLU A 205 8.42 -0.08 -27.06
N CYS A 206 7.37 -0.71 -26.52
CA CYS A 206 6.77 -0.38 -25.24
C CYS A 206 7.30 -1.32 -24.16
N GLN A 207 7.48 -0.82 -22.94
CA GLN A 207 7.90 -1.63 -21.79
C GLN A 207 6.66 -2.06 -20.98
N LEU A 208 6.49 -3.37 -20.83
CA LEU A 208 5.51 -4.00 -19.96
C LEU A 208 6.16 -4.36 -18.63
N GLY A 209 5.60 -3.90 -17.53
CA GLY A 209 5.94 -4.33 -16.17
C GLY A 209 4.80 -5.14 -15.56
N LEU A 210 5.11 -6.22 -14.86
CA LEU A 210 4.18 -6.95 -14.00
C LEU A 210 4.83 -7.15 -12.63
N GLY A 211 4.08 -6.93 -11.56
CA GLY A 211 4.58 -7.02 -10.19
C GLY A 211 3.62 -7.79 -9.28
N LEU A 212 4.19 -8.56 -8.39
CA LEU A 212 3.50 -9.18 -7.27
C LEU A 212 4.32 -8.91 -6.01
N ASN A 213 3.64 -8.51 -4.94
CA ASN A 213 4.23 -8.36 -3.62
C ASN A 213 3.25 -8.88 -2.57
N VAL A 214 3.73 -9.76 -1.68
CA VAL A 214 3.04 -10.14 -0.45
C VAL A 214 3.88 -9.61 0.69
N SER A 215 3.40 -8.59 1.38
CA SER A 215 4.09 -7.92 2.45
C SER A 215 3.48 -8.21 3.81
N ASN A 216 4.28 -8.07 4.87
CA ASN A 216 3.88 -8.26 6.27
C ASN A 216 3.36 -9.67 6.58
N ILE A 217 3.93 -10.72 5.98
CA ILE A 217 3.68 -12.12 6.38
C ILE A 217 4.37 -12.33 7.72
N GLY A 218 3.65 -12.22 8.85
CA GLY A 218 4.35 -12.16 10.13
C GLY A 218 3.54 -12.62 11.33
N SER A 219 4.12 -12.41 12.50
CA SER A 219 3.45 -12.65 13.77
C SER A 219 2.30 -11.68 13.98
N LYS A 220 1.32 -12.06 14.78
CA LYS A 220 0.41 -11.10 15.39
C LYS A 220 1.19 -10.20 16.34
N ILE A 221 0.63 -9.05 16.68
CA ILE A 221 1.15 -8.10 17.65
C ILE A 221 0.27 -8.12 18.89
N THR A 222 0.89 -8.02 20.08
CA THR A 222 0.19 -7.93 21.36
C THR A 222 0.74 -6.71 22.07
N PHE A 223 -0.14 -5.92 22.64
CA PHE A 223 0.20 -4.84 23.56
C PHE A 223 0.06 -5.34 24.98
N GLY A 224 0.86 -4.83 25.91
CA GLY A 224 0.73 -5.20 27.32
C GLY A 224 -0.65 -4.88 27.87
N GLY A 225 -1.23 -5.79 28.64
CA GLY A 225 -2.59 -5.70 29.16
C GLY A 225 -3.69 -6.23 28.23
N ASP A 226 -3.37 -6.53 26.98
CA ASP A 226 -4.34 -7.12 26.04
C ASP A 226 -4.47 -8.63 26.24
N GLU A 227 -5.70 -9.14 26.27
CA GLU A 227 -5.97 -10.58 26.32
C GLU A 227 -5.68 -11.27 24.98
N HIS A 228 -5.74 -10.52 23.87
CA HIS A 228 -5.65 -11.03 22.52
C HIS A 228 -4.53 -10.39 21.70
N SER A 229 -4.01 -11.17 20.75
CA SER A 229 -3.06 -10.69 19.75
C SER A 229 -3.79 -10.29 18.48
N GLU A 230 -3.43 -9.14 17.93
CA GLU A 230 -4.03 -8.57 16.72
C GLU A 230 -3.21 -8.89 15.47
N PHE A 231 -3.90 -9.02 14.33
CA PHE A 231 -3.25 -9.21 13.05
C PHE A 231 -2.56 -7.92 12.57
N ILE A 232 -1.31 -8.07 12.10
CA ILE A 232 -0.65 -7.01 11.32
C ILE A 232 -1.18 -7.01 9.88
N PRO A 233 -1.08 -5.90 9.12
CA PRO A 233 -1.69 -5.78 7.79
C PRO A 233 -0.91 -6.55 6.71
N THR A 234 -1.04 -7.88 6.70
CA THR A 234 -0.54 -8.69 5.60
C THR A 234 -1.28 -8.31 4.33
N ASN A 235 -0.56 -7.93 3.28
CA ASN A 235 -1.16 -7.40 2.06
C ASN A 235 -0.64 -8.10 0.81
N LEU A 236 -1.56 -8.56 -0.04
CA LEU A 236 -1.28 -9.00 -1.40
C LEU A 236 -1.46 -7.82 -2.35
N ARG A 237 -0.43 -7.53 -3.14
CA ARG A 237 -0.46 -6.50 -4.18
C ARG A 237 -0.09 -7.09 -5.52
N LEU A 238 -0.94 -6.88 -6.51
CA LEU A 238 -0.73 -7.24 -7.91
C LEU A 238 -0.73 -5.97 -8.74
N GLY A 239 0.23 -5.81 -9.64
CA GLY A 239 0.31 -4.64 -10.49
C GLY A 239 0.71 -4.95 -11.92
N ALA A 240 0.31 -4.05 -12.80
CA ALA A 240 0.71 -4.02 -14.20
C ALA A 240 1.00 -2.58 -14.63
N SER A 241 2.02 -2.40 -15.49
CA SER A 241 2.34 -1.11 -16.08
C SER A 241 2.72 -1.26 -17.54
N LEU A 242 2.40 -0.24 -18.34
CA LEU A 242 2.79 -0.13 -19.73
C LEU A 242 3.38 1.26 -19.98
N MET A 243 4.67 1.32 -20.25
CA MET A 243 5.37 2.54 -20.67
C MET A 243 5.43 2.57 -22.19
N ILE A 244 5.00 3.69 -22.75
CA ILE A 244 4.90 3.96 -24.19
C ILE A 244 5.81 5.14 -24.51
N PRO A 245 6.93 4.95 -25.21
CA PRO A 245 7.73 6.06 -25.72
C PRO A 245 6.93 6.77 -26.83
N VAL A 246 6.61 8.05 -26.61
CA VAL A 246 5.92 8.86 -27.61
C VAL A 246 6.90 9.34 -28.68
N ASP A 247 8.06 9.83 -28.25
CA ASP A 247 9.23 10.21 -29.02
C ASP A 247 10.51 10.13 -28.15
N GLU A 248 11.64 10.68 -28.62
CA GLU A 248 12.92 10.65 -27.88
C GLU A 248 12.89 11.37 -26.53
N TYR A 249 11.97 12.31 -26.34
CA TYR A 249 11.88 13.16 -25.14
C TYR A 249 10.64 12.90 -24.29
N ASN A 250 9.65 12.21 -24.86
CA ASN A 250 8.33 12.08 -24.25
C ASN A 250 7.99 10.62 -24.00
N ARG A 251 7.68 10.29 -22.74
CA ARG A 251 7.20 8.97 -22.32
C ARG A 251 5.87 9.09 -21.61
N PHE A 252 5.00 8.15 -21.85
CA PHE A 252 3.71 8.03 -21.17
C PHE A 252 3.58 6.63 -20.56
N THR A 253 3.27 6.55 -19.29
CA THR A 253 3.06 5.30 -18.56
C THR A 253 1.64 5.24 -18.04
N ILE A 254 0.99 4.09 -18.23
CA ILE A 254 -0.26 3.74 -17.56
C ILE A 254 0.04 2.56 -16.65
N ALA A 255 -0.47 2.59 -15.42
CA ALA A 255 -0.29 1.50 -14.48
C ALA A 255 -1.55 1.29 -13.65
N ALA A 256 -1.73 0.06 -13.17
CA ALA A 256 -2.83 -0.34 -12.31
C ALA A 256 -2.36 -1.35 -11.28
N ASP A 257 -2.84 -1.20 -10.04
CA ASP A 257 -2.60 -2.11 -8.94
C ASP A 257 -3.93 -2.60 -8.35
N ALA A 258 -3.94 -3.84 -7.88
CA ALA A 258 -4.98 -4.42 -7.04
C ALA A 258 -4.38 -4.88 -5.72
N ASN A 259 -5.00 -4.49 -4.61
CA ASN A 259 -4.55 -4.82 -3.26
C ASN A 259 -5.64 -5.55 -2.50
N LYS A 260 -5.28 -6.55 -1.71
CA LYS A 260 -6.16 -7.23 -0.77
C LYS A 260 -5.41 -7.47 0.54
N LEU A 261 -6.02 -7.07 1.65
CA LEU A 261 -5.54 -7.47 2.96
C LEU A 261 -5.80 -8.97 3.17
N LEU A 262 -4.76 -9.71 3.47
CA LEU A 262 -4.80 -11.15 3.74
C LEU A 262 -4.97 -11.39 5.25
N VAL A 263 -5.99 -10.79 5.81
CA VAL A 263 -6.36 -10.83 7.23
C VAL A 263 -7.82 -11.25 7.32
N PRO A 264 -8.19 -12.14 8.27
CA PRO A 264 -9.57 -12.56 8.44
C PRO A 264 -10.50 -11.39 8.70
N THR A 265 -11.70 -11.46 8.13
CA THR A 265 -12.76 -10.50 8.40
C THR A 265 -13.41 -10.82 9.75
N TYR A 266 -13.71 -9.80 10.55
CA TYR A 266 -14.44 -9.99 11.80
C TYR A 266 -15.79 -10.67 11.56
N PRO A 267 -16.10 -11.79 12.25
CA PRO A 267 -17.40 -12.42 12.16
C PRO A 267 -18.46 -11.48 12.73
N ARG A 268 -19.61 -11.40 12.06
CA ARG A 268 -20.73 -10.56 12.51
C ARG A 268 -21.60 -11.33 13.50
N GLN A 269 -22.11 -10.66 14.53
CA GLN A 269 -23.11 -11.24 15.40
C GLN A 269 -24.40 -11.51 14.60
N ASN A 270 -24.95 -12.72 14.70
CA ASN A 270 -26.22 -13.09 14.10
C ASN A 270 -27.37 -12.62 14.98
N GLU A 271 -28.54 -12.33 14.38
CA GLU A 271 -29.72 -11.83 15.12
C GLU A 271 -30.22 -12.81 16.21
N GLU A 272 -30.04 -14.11 16.02
CA GLU A 272 -30.46 -15.17 16.96
C GLU A 272 -29.36 -15.56 17.96
N GLU A 273 -28.16 -14.99 17.86
CA GLU A 273 -26.97 -15.34 18.63
C GLU A 273 -26.89 -14.52 19.92
N THR A 274 -26.71 -15.17 21.05
CA THR A 274 -26.44 -14.49 22.31
C THR A 274 -25.05 -13.83 22.29
N SER A 275 -24.85 -12.81 23.14
CA SER A 275 -23.55 -12.15 23.25
C SER A 275 -22.42 -13.12 23.62
N GLN A 276 -22.69 -14.13 24.45
CA GLN A 276 -21.70 -15.14 24.84
C GLN A 276 -21.35 -16.05 23.66
N GLU A 277 -22.30 -16.56 22.92
CA GLU A 277 -22.09 -17.39 21.73
C GLU A 277 -21.29 -16.62 20.66
N TYR A 278 -21.57 -15.31 20.51
CA TYR A 278 -20.81 -14.47 19.60
C TYR A 278 -19.35 -14.32 20.06
N GLN A 279 -19.08 -14.10 21.34
CA GLN A 279 -17.72 -13.99 21.87
C GLN A 279 -16.96 -15.32 21.71
N ASP A 280 -17.56 -16.46 22.03
CA ASP A 280 -16.95 -17.78 21.86
C ASP A 280 -16.63 -18.09 20.38
N ARG A 281 -17.48 -17.62 19.47
CA ARG A 281 -17.24 -17.75 18.02
C ARG A 281 -16.14 -16.78 17.53
N LEU A 282 -16.15 -15.55 18.01
CA LEU A 282 -15.11 -14.55 17.71
C LEU A 282 -13.74 -15.04 18.15
N GLU A 283 -13.65 -15.58 19.37
CA GLU A 283 -12.42 -16.18 19.89
C GLU A 283 -11.90 -17.25 18.94
N LYS A 284 -12.72 -18.22 18.61
CA LYS A 284 -12.35 -19.36 17.78
C LYS A 284 -12.08 -19.01 16.32
N GLU A 285 -12.86 -18.09 15.73
CA GLU A 285 -12.82 -17.80 14.31
C GLU A 285 -11.88 -16.65 13.94
N TYR A 286 -11.49 -15.81 14.91
CA TYR A 286 -10.62 -14.68 14.68
C TYR A 286 -9.37 -14.71 15.58
N PHE A 287 -9.51 -14.72 16.90
CA PHE A 287 -8.38 -14.60 17.80
C PHE A 287 -7.50 -15.87 17.87
N ASP A 288 -8.07 -17.06 17.85
CA ASP A 288 -7.32 -18.33 17.84
C ASP A 288 -6.70 -18.68 16.48
N VAL A 289 -7.09 -17.97 15.42
CA VAL A 289 -6.56 -18.23 14.08
C VAL A 289 -5.10 -17.79 13.98
N SER A 290 -4.22 -18.69 13.57
CA SER A 290 -2.80 -18.37 13.34
C SER A 290 -2.63 -17.37 12.19
N SER A 291 -1.53 -16.58 12.19
CA SER A 291 -1.25 -15.62 11.11
C SER A 291 -1.29 -16.25 9.71
N ILE A 292 -0.66 -17.42 9.55
CA ILE A 292 -0.67 -18.16 8.27
C ILE A 292 -2.07 -18.69 7.94
N GLY A 293 -2.80 -19.22 8.93
CA GLY A 293 -4.20 -19.64 8.77
C GLY A 293 -5.09 -18.49 8.33
N GLY A 294 -4.88 -17.31 8.89
CA GLY A 294 -5.58 -16.09 8.53
C GLY A 294 -5.41 -15.69 7.07
N ILE A 295 -4.19 -15.82 6.51
CA ILE A 295 -3.92 -15.56 5.09
C ILE A 295 -4.82 -16.40 4.18
N PHE A 296 -4.94 -17.70 4.43
CA PHE A 296 -5.79 -18.57 3.61
C PHE A 296 -7.27 -18.33 3.87
N LYS A 297 -7.66 -18.07 5.11
CA LYS A 297 -9.04 -17.82 5.50
C LYS A 297 -9.59 -16.54 4.83
N SER A 298 -8.78 -15.50 4.72
CA SER A 298 -9.14 -14.18 4.15
C SER A 298 -9.67 -14.21 2.71
N PHE A 299 -9.61 -15.34 2.01
CA PHE A 299 -10.17 -15.47 0.66
C PHE A 299 -11.63 -15.97 0.62
N SER A 300 -12.20 -16.34 1.77
CA SER A 300 -13.52 -16.97 1.81
C SER A 300 -14.30 -16.74 3.10
N ASP A 301 -13.93 -15.77 3.92
CA ASP A 301 -14.50 -15.54 5.25
C ASP A 301 -15.45 -14.34 5.35
N ALA A 302 -15.63 -13.60 4.26
CA ALA A 302 -16.58 -12.50 4.25
C ALA A 302 -18.02 -12.97 4.51
N PRO A 303 -18.75 -12.35 5.46
CA PRO A 303 -20.09 -12.82 5.90
C PRO A 303 -21.14 -12.93 4.80
N ASN A 304 -21.05 -12.11 3.75
CA ASN A 304 -21.96 -12.16 2.59
C ASN A 304 -21.36 -12.95 1.40
N GLY A 305 -20.31 -13.75 1.65
CA GLY A 305 -19.67 -14.62 0.67
C GLY A 305 -18.91 -13.87 -0.41
N PHE A 306 -18.74 -14.50 -1.58
CA PHE A 306 -17.87 -14.01 -2.66
C PHE A 306 -18.12 -12.57 -3.11
N SER A 307 -19.36 -12.08 -3.05
CA SER A 307 -19.66 -10.69 -3.42
C SER A 307 -19.03 -9.68 -2.45
N GLU A 308 -18.95 -10.02 -1.16
CA GLU A 308 -18.29 -9.19 -0.16
C GLU A 308 -16.77 -9.32 -0.25
N GLU A 309 -16.25 -10.54 -0.52
CA GLU A 309 -14.82 -10.76 -0.78
C GLU A 309 -14.30 -9.87 -1.92
N MET A 310 -15.05 -9.74 -2.99
CA MET A 310 -14.68 -8.85 -4.11
C MET A 310 -14.66 -7.36 -3.71
N LYS A 311 -15.41 -6.95 -2.69
CA LYS A 311 -15.41 -5.58 -2.16
C LYS A 311 -14.19 -5.29 -1.28
N GLU A 312 -13.46 -6.30 -0.83
CA GLU A 312 -12.20 -6.15 -0.09
C GLU A 312 -11.02 -5.81 -0.99
N ILE A 313 -11.16 -6.01 -2.29
CA ILE A 313 -10.14 -5.64 -3.25
C ILE A 313 -10.17 -4.13 -3.47
N GLN A 314 -9.09 -3.47 -3.07
CA GLN A 314 -8.81 -2.09 -3.40
C GLN A 314 -8.11 -2.06 -4.75
N TRP A 315 -8.47 -1.13 -5.63
CA TRP A 315 -7.80 -0.99 -6.91
C TRP A 315 -7.43 0.46 -7.19
N SER A 316 -6.35 0.61 -7.92
CA SER A 316 -5.77 1.89 -8.28
C SER A 316 -5.42 1.93 -9.74
N VAL A 317 -5.57 3.09 -10.37
CA VAL A 317 -5.11 3.34 -11.74
C VAL A 317 -4.35 4.66 -11.75
N GLY A 318 -3.21 4.68 -12.40
CA GLY A 318 -2.36 5.86 -12.51
C GLY A 318 -1.79 6.07 -13.89
N ALA A 319 -1.51 7.32 -14.20
CA ALA A 319 -0.84 7.73 -15.41
C ALA A 319 0.31 8.69 -15.09
N GLU A 320 1.43 8.53 -15.78
CA GLU A 320 2.61 9.39 -15.67
C GLU A 320 3.04 9.82 -17.06
N TYR A 321 3.24 11.12 -17.23
CA TYR A 321 3.88 11.70 -18.40
C TYR A 321 5.24 12.27 -17.99
N VAL A 322 6.29 11.86 -18.70
CA VAL A 322 7.66 12.31 -18.45
C VAL A 322 8.20 13.03 -19.68
N TYR A 323 8.68 14.25 -19.46
CA TYR A 323 9.32 15.08 -20.47
C TYR A 323 10.81 15.20 -20.22
N HIS A 324 11.61 14.83 -21.20
CA HIS A 324 13.08 14.94 -21.23
C HIS A 324 13.79 14.27 -20.04
N ASP A 325 13.18 13.23 -19.45
CA ASP A 325 13.64 12.57 -18.21
C ASP A 325 13.79 13.52 -17.00
N GLN A 326 13.30 14.76 -17.10
CA GLN A 326 13.45 15.79 -16.10
C GLN A 326 12.12 16.18 -15.43
N PHE A 327 11.06 16.34 -16.19
CA PHE A 327 9.77 16.76 -15.67
C PHE A 327 8.76 15.65 -15.75
N SER A 328 8.04 15.41 -14.68
CA SER A 328 6.97 14.42 -14.63
C SER A 328 5.67 15.07 -14.18
N LEU A 329 4.57 14.70 -14.85
CA LEU A 329 3.20 15.00 -14.42
C LEU A 329 2.47 13.68 -14.22
N ARG A 330 1.67 13.62 -13.17
CA ARG A 330 0.98 12.40 -12.76
C ARG A 330 -0.47 12.67 -12.41
N ALA A 331 -1.31 11.69 -12.69
CA ALA A 331 -2.69 11.67 -12.24
C ALA A 331 -3.08 10.22 -11.91
N GLY A 332 -3.99 10.04 -10.96
CA GLY A 332 -4.44 8.72 -10.59
C GLY A 332 -5.78 8.72 -9.87
N TYR A 333 -6.29 7.52 -9.64
CA TYR A 333 -7.50 7.27 -8.90
C TYR A 333 -7.35 6.00 -8.06
N HIS A 334 -7.76 6.10 -6.80
CA HIS A 334 -7.82 4.99 -5.86
C HIS A 334 -9.27 4.70 -5.48
N HIS A 335 -9.60 3.42 -5.41
CA HIS A 335 -10.93 2.95 -5.05
C HIS A 335 -10.90 1.87 -3.97
N GLU A 336 -11.65 2.11 -2.92
CA GLU A 336 -12.01 1.13 -1.90
C GLU A 336 -13.53 1.13 -1.73
N SER A 337 -14.11 -0.04 -1.50
CA SER A 337 -15.56 -0.19 -1.33
C SER A 337 -16.08 0.62 -0.14
N GLU A 338 -17.29 1.17 -0.25
CA GLU A 338 -17.96 1.94 0.80
C GLU A 338 -18.14 1.15 2.10
N THR A 339 -18.30 -0.16 1.98
CA THR A 339 -18.48 -1.06 3.13
C THR A 339 -17.16 -1.52 3.75
N LYS A 340 -16.02 -1.26 3.10
CA LYS A 340 -14.69 -1.75 3.52
C LYS A 340 -13.69 -0.64 3.89
N GLY A 341 -14.14 0.62 3.98
CA GLY A 341 -13.30 1.76 4.36
C GLY A 341 -13.59 3.04 3.59
N ASN A 342 -14.20 2.93 2.40
CA ASN A 342 -14.66 4.07 1.57
C ASN A 342 -13.56 5.06 1.18
N ARG A 343 -12.31 4.61 1.04
CA ARG A 343 -11.22 5.45 0.57
C ARG A 343 -11.27 5.56 -0.96
N LYS A 344 -11.90 6.64 -1.43
CA LYS A 344 -12.01 6.96 -2.85
C LYS A 344 -11.45 8.36 -3.07
N TYR A 345 -10.44 8.49 -3.92
CA TYR A 345 -9.81 9.77 -4.18
C TYR A 345 -9.13 9.81 -5.54
N PHE A 346 -9.10 11.00 -6.11
CA PHE A 346 -8.23 11.34 -7.22
C PHE A 346 -6.90 11.86 -6.68
N THR A 347 -5.87 11.74 -7.49
CA THR A 347 -4.55 12.26 -7.15
C THR A 347 -3.95 13.00 -8.33
N VAL A 348 -3.10 13.98 -8.02
CA VAL A 348 -2.25 14.65 -8.97
C VAL A 348 -0.84 14.72 -8.41
N GLY A 349 0.16 14.73 -9.28
CA GLY A 349 1.54 14.82 -8.85
C GLY A 349 2.42 15.47 -9.88
N ALA A 350 3.54 16.00 -9.41
CA ALA A 350 4.58 16.55 -10.25
C ALA A 350 5.95 16.10 -9.73
N GLY A 351 6.89 15.93 -10.66
CA GLY A 351 8.27 15.56 -10.33
C GLY A 351 9.26 16.36 -11.16
N PHE A 352 10.40 16.65 -10.54
CA PHE A 352 11.53 17.27 -11.18
C PHE A 352 12.79 16.48 -10.86
N ARG A 353 13.53 16.08 -11.91
CA ARG A 353 14.77 15.30 -11.79
C ARG A 353 15.94 16.05 -12.39
N MET A 354 17.01 16.09 -11.65
CA MET A 354 18.35 16.46 -12.12
C MET A 354 19.28 15.24 -12.07
N SER A 355 20.49 15.39 -12.58
CA SER A 355 21.47 14.28 -12.62
C SER A 355 21.78 13.67 -11.23
N VAL A 356 21.60 14.41 -10.15
CA VAL A 356 22.01 14.03 -8.79
C VAL A 356 20.83 13.78 -7.87
N PHE A 357 19.73 14.50 -8.07
CA PHE A 357 18.56 14.40 -7.21
C PHE A 357 17.26 14.51 -7.99
N SER A 358 16.18 14.00 -7.41
CA SER A 358 14.82 14.31 -7.84
C SER A 358 13.97 14.76 -6.66
N LEU A 359 13.01 15.63 -6.95
CA LEU A 359 11.99 16.09 -6.03
C LEU A 359 10.63 15.78 -6.63
N ASP A 360 9.81 15.07 -5.88
CA ASP A 360 8.45 14.70 -6.27
C ASP A 360 7.46 15.23 -5.23
N ALA A 361 6.30 15.66 -5.69
CA ALA A 361 5.17 16.08 -4.87
C ALA A 361 3.90 15.39 -5.36
N GLY A 362 3.10 14.90 -4.43
CA GLY A 362 1.78 14.28 -4.68
C GLY A 362 0.71 14.91 -3.82
N TYR A 363 -0.49 15.05 -4.36
CA TYR A 363 -1.63 15.65 -3.71
C TYR A 363 -2.88 14.78 -3.87
N VAL A 364 -3.59 14.55 -2.77
CA VAL A 364 -4.81 13.75 -2.71
C VAL A 364 -6.03 14.66 -2.71
N ILE A 365 -7.01 14.33 -3.54
CA ILE A 365 -8.30 15.01 -3.68
C ILE A 365 -9.40 13.99 -3.40
N ALA A 366 -9.94 13.99 -2.19
CA ALA A 366 -10.96 13.03 -1.82
C ALA A 366 -12.29 13.29 -2.54
N THR A 367 -13.01 12.23 -2.86
CA THR A 367 -14.33 12.33 -3.50
C THR A 367 -15.47 12.42 -2.48
N ALA A 368 -15.25 11.93 -1.27
CA ALA A 368 -16.20 12.00 -0.17
C ALA A 368 -15.89 13.21 0.75
N LYS A 369 -16.90 14.01 1.08
CA LYS A 369 -16.75 15.23 1.90
C LYS A 369 -16.18 15.02 3.30
N SER A 370 -16.23 13.81 3.83
CA SER A 370 -15.74 13.43 5.16
C SER A 370 -14.53 12.51 5.11
N ASN A 371 -13.84 12.40 3.97
CA ASN A 371 -12.64 11.57 3.87
C ASN A 371 -11.46 12.30 4.53
N PRO A 372 -10.90 11.76 5.60
CA PRO A 372 -9.81 12.42 6.34
C PRO A 372 -8.49 12.50 5.54
N LEU A 373 -8.37 11.77 4.42
CA LEU A 373 -7.21 11.84 3.51
C LEU A 373 -7.24 13.03 2.56
N ASP A 374 -8.35 13.80 2.54
CA ASP A 374 -8.46 14.95 1.67
C ASP A 374 -7.33 15.97 1.94
N GLN A 375 -6.81 16.54 0.87
CA GLN A 375 -5.71 17.52 0.89
C GLN A 375 -4.39 17.00 1.49
N THR A 376 -4.18 15.67 1.54
CA THR A 376 -2.89 15.12 1.95
C THR A 376 -1.83 15.42 0.89
N LEU A 377 -0.74 16.06 1.33
CA LEU A 377 0.45 16.32 0.54
C LEU A 377 1.52 15.29 0.89
N ARG A 378 2.24 14.79 -0.12
CA ARG A 378 3.41 13.93 0.08
C ARG A 378 4.60 14.50 -0.69
N PHE A 379 5.78 14.43 -0.09
CA PHE A 379 7.03 14.89 -0.67
C PHE A 379 8.06 13.77 -0.64
N THR A 380 8.80 13.65 -1.74
CA THR A 380 9.92 12.71 -1.87
C THR A 380 11.14 13.45 -2.39
N LEU A 381 12.23 13.36 -1.67
CA LEU A 381 13.55 13.81 -2.11
C LEU A 381 14.44 12.59 -2.31
N THR A 382 14.89 12.38 -3.54
CA THR A 382 15.73 11.24 -3.93
C THR A 382 17.11 11.70 -4.33
N PHE A 383 18.14 10.97 -3.92
CA PHE A 383 19.52 11.17 -4.34
C PHE A 383 20.02 9.96 -5.11
N ASP A 384 20.60 10.24 -6.28
CA ASP A 384 21.25 9.26 -7.15
C ASP A 384 22.76 9.27 -6.88
N MET A 385 23.26 8.12 -6.39
CA MET A 385 24.66 8.03 -5.98
C MET A 385 25.64 7.99 -7.16
N ASP A 386 25.21 7.55 -8.33
CA ASP A 386 26.07 7.57 -9.53
C ASP A 386 26.21 8.99 -10.08
N GLY A 387 25.13 9.76 -10.09
CA GLY A 387 25.18 11.20 -10.39
C GLY A 387 26.09 11.97 -9.45
N ILE A 388 26.07 11.65 -8.16
CA ILE A 388 26.97 12.25 -7.16
C ILE A 388 28.44 11.93 -7.49
N LYS A 389 28.79 10.68 -7.77
CA LYS A 389 30.17 10.29 -8.13
C LYS A 389 30.68 10.99 -9.38
N ASP A 390 29.81 11.17 -10.38
CA ASP A 390 30.17 11.86 -11.62
C ASP A 390 30.46 13.36 -11.39
N LEU A 391 29.79 14.01 -10.46
CA LEU A 391 30.11 15.38 -10.05
C LEU A 391 31.51 15.51 -9.42
N PHE A 392 31.90 14.54 -8.58
CA PHE A 392 33.21 14.54 -7.94
C PHE A 392 34.34 14.13 -8.89
N LYS A 393 34.06 13.37 -9.95
CA LYS A 393 35.08 13.01 -10.98
C LYS A 393 35.35 14.14 -11.96
N ARG A 394 34.44 15.11 -12.13
CA ARG A 394 34.61 16.28 -13.01
C ARG A 394 35.42 17.44 -12.38
N ARG A 395 35.83 17.31 -11.12
CA ARG A 395 36.78 18.17 -10.44
C ARG A 395 38.15 17.52 -10.37
#